data_f7e0e764e2bb508aa3e3c5a6e7d0a4c3
#
_entry.id   f7e0e764e2bb508aa3e3c5a6e7d0a4c3
#
_cell.length_a   1.000
_cell.length_b   1.000
_cell.length_c   1.000
_cell.angle_alpha   90.00
_cell.angle_beta   90.00
_cell.angle_gamma   90.00
#
_symmetry.space_group_name_H-M   'P 1'
#
loop_
_entity.id
_entity.type
_entity.pdbx_description
1 polymer ?
#
loop_
_entity_poly.entity_id
_entity_poly.type
_entity_poly.pdbx_seq_one_letter_code
_entity_poly.pdbx_strand_id
1 'polypeptide(L)'
;GDVYKRQPFTLAHELPERVQARILIEESPKALRVFVRVPLEAMRDFNFPTRGRGYLDIDKAEPLLRDAAILWVADEFDVFANGKELVVNPDLVVRVSLPADRSFDSAETATAYMTKKLSHETLLYWRQALFDIQMTYRMDSNTLSANDDEEAVRFAIDSRLGHLGQRTSTALTFINRYSEEFYYDFAGSPGLLLLAPDWYQVATEFIKRGVIHIWEGIDHLLFLFCLILPIRQLGRLFWVITAFTIGHSITLLSAALGFIPDVIWFPSLIECLIALSIVVMALDNILGKHYQRRWLFGLCFGLIHGFGFSFALAETLQFSGSHLLVALVGFNLGVEIGQLLLLAATLPLLWFAFRLLESNDQNLDRQNLFVIVLSAIVAHTALHWLNNQWQLLSGYF
;
A
#
# COMPACT_ATOMS: atom_id res chain seq x y z
N GLY A 1 -50.24 4.17 -32.69
CA GLY A 1 -50.40 4.04 -31.28
C GLY A 1 -49.15 3.41 -30.66
N ASP A 2 -48.25 4.28 -30.22
CA ASP A 2 -46.99 3.87 -29.62
C ASP A 2 -47.21 3.40 -28.16
N VAL A 3 -47.03 2.14 -27.92
CA VAL A 3 -46.95 1.58 -26.57
C VAL A 3 -45.47 1.52 -26.16
N TYR A 4 -44.93 2.61 -25.68
CA TYR A 4 -43.69 2.60 -24.92
C TYR A 4 -43.96 1.94 -23.57
N LYS A 5 -43.61 0.66 -23.44
CA LYS A 5 -43.50 -0.03 -22.15
C LYS A 5 -42.40 0.68 -21.35
N ARG A 6 -42.80 1.43 -20.33
CA ARG A 6 -41.89 1.89 -19.28
C ARG A 6 -41.24 0.64 -18.65
N GLN A 7 -39.97 0.38 -18.94
CA GLN A 7 -39.15 -0.50 -18.12
C GLN A 7 -39.09 0.10 -16.70
N PRO A 8 -39.35 -0.70 -15.66
CA PRO A 8 -39.07 -0.21 -14.31
C PRO A 8 -37.57 0.03 -14.22
N PHE A 9 -37.19 1.25 -13.86
CA PHE A 9 -35.82 1.53 -13.41
C PHE A 9 -35.57 0.64 -12.21
N THR A 10 -34.82 -0.44 -12.39
CA THR A 10 -34.13 -1.10 -11.29
C THR A 10 -33.17 -0.04 -10.74
N LEU A 11 -33.46 0.51 -9.58
CA LEU A 11 -32.54 1.29 -8.79
C LEU A 11 -31.34 0.35 -8.54
N ALA A 12 -30.29 0.48 -9.34
CA ALA A 12 -28.99 -0.05 -8.99
C ALA A 12 -28.64 0.61 -7.64
N HIS A 13 -28.53 -0.17 -6.58
CA HIS A 13 -28.12 0.34 -5.29
C HIS A 13 -26.71 0.94 -5.47
N GLU A 14 -26.59 2.26 -5.33
CA GLU A 14 -25.31 2.95 -5.41
C GLU A 14 -24.39 2.43 -4.29
N LEU A 15 -23.14 2.15 -4.63
CA LEU A 15 -22.09 1.81 -3.67
C LEU A 15 -21.98 2.92 -2.62
N PRO A 16 -21.95 2.60 -1.32
CA PRO A 16 -21.62 3.60 -0.30
C PRO A 16 -20.30 4.29 -0.69
N GLU A 17 -20.26 5.60 -0.61
CA GLU A 17 -19.08 6.38 -1.00
C GLU A 17 -17.89 6.04 -0.11
N ARG A 18 -18.14 5.85 1.18
CA ARG A 18 -17.13 5.49 2.18
C ARG A 18 -17.65 4.41 3.10
N VAL A 19 -16.85 3.35 3.27
CA VAL A 19 -17.09 2.28 4.24
C VAL A 19 -15.92 2.23 5.20
N GLN A 20 -16.21 2.20 6.49
CA GLN A 20 -15.23 1.95 7.54
C GLN A 20 -15.46 0.55 8.09
N ALA A 21 -14.50 -0.34 7.86
CA ALA A 21 -14.48 -1.66 8.46
C ALA A 21 -13.57 -1.67 9.68
N ARG A 22 -13.96 -2.39 10.73
CA ARG A 22 -13.09 -2.66 11.88
C ARG A 22 -12.94 -4.16 12.02
N ILE A 23 -11.72 -4.62 12.12
CA ILE A 23 -11.37 -6.02 12.32
C ILE A 23 -10.61 -6.16 13.64
N LEU A 24 -11.02 -7.10 14.47
CA LEU A 24 -10.32 -7.46 15.69
C LEU A 24 -10.03 -8.96 15.62
N ILE A 25 -8.76 -9.33 15.71
CA ILE A 25 -8.30 -10.71 15.65
C ILE A 25 -7.64 -11.05 16.97
N GLU A 26 -8.06 -12.14 17.59
CA GLU A 26 -7.48 -12.62 18.85
C GLU A 26 -6.99 -14.05 18.72
N GLU A 27 -5.72 -14.25 19.02
CA GLU A 27 -5.13 -15.57 19.11
C GLU A 27 -5.48 -16.23 20.45
N SER A 28 -6.14 -17.39 20.39
CA SER A 28 -6.39 -18.28 21.52
C SER A 28 -5.61 -19.59 21.35
N PRO A 29 -5.40 -20.39 22.41
CA PRO A 29 -4.55 -21.59 22.33
C PRO A 29 -4.96 -22.62 21.27
N LYS A 30 -6.22 -22.64 20.86
CA LYS A 30 -6.77 -23.64 19.91
C LYS A 30 -7.56 -23.04 18.75
N ALA A 31 -7.67 -21.70 18.69
CA ALA A 31 -8.47 -21.03 17.69
C ALA A 31 -8.02 -19.59 17.49
N LEU A 32 -8.19 -19.10 16.28
CA LEU A 32 -8.13 -17.67 15.98
C LEU A 32 -9.57 -17.14 15.89
N ARG A 33 -9.90 -16.14 16.69
CA ARG A 33 -11.20 -15.47 16.66
C ARG A 33 -11.06 -14.18 15.87
N VAL A 34 -11.89 -14.03 14.86
CA VAL A 34 -11.93 -12.86 14.00
C VAL A 34 -13.29 -12.19 14.16
N PHE A 35 -13.29 -10.95 14.59
CA PHE A 35 -14.46 -10.10 14.70
C PHE A 35 -14.38 -9.04 13.60
N VAL A 36 -15.44 -8.94 12.79
CA VAL A 36 -15.54 -7.95 11.74
C VAL A 36 -16.76 -7.09 11.98
N ARG A 37 -16.59 -5.77 11.95
CA ARG A 37 -17.66 -4.77 12.04
C ARG A 37 -17.67 -3.91 10.80
N VAL A 38 -18.80 -3.86 10.14
CA VAL A 38 -19.02 -3.06 8.93
C VAL A 38 -20.39 -2.37 9.01
N PRO A 39 -20.65 -1.28 8.28
CA PRO A 39 -22.00 -0.74 8.15
C PRO A 39 -22.92 -1.77 7.47
N LEU A 40 -24.14 -1.97 8.02
CA LEU A 40 -25.13 -2.88 7.41
C LEU A 40 -25.53 -2.41 6.01
N GLU A 41 -25.50 -1.12 5.74
CA GLU A 41 -25.77 -0.53 4.43
C GLU A 41 -24.81 -1.01 3.33
N ALA A 42 -23.62 -1.52 3.69
CA ALA A 42 -22.69 -2.09 2.74
C ALA A 42 -23.17 -3.44 2.14
N MET A 43 -24.13 -4.12 2.78
CA MET A 43 -24.71 -5.40 2.32
C MET A 43 -25.83 -5.16 1.29
N ARG A 44 -25.49 -4.67 0.12
CA ARG A 44 -26.39 -4.08 -0.89
C ARG A 44 -27.41 -5.03 -1.51
N ASP A 45 -27.03 -6.28 -1.69
CA ASP A 45 -27.84 -7.27 -2.38
C ASP A 45 -28.93 -7.86 -1.48
N PHE A 46 -28.95 -7.47 -0.22
CA PHE A 46 -29.91 -7.96 0.75
C PHE A 46 -30.98 -6.91 1.09
N ASN A 47 -32.22 -7.27 0.90
CA ASN A 47 -33.37 -6.49 1.33
C ASN A 47 -33.77 -6.92 2.74
N PHE A 48 -33.20 -6.28 3.75
CA PHE A 48 -33.52 -6.60 5.14
C PHE A 48 -34.95 -6.19 5.48
N PRO A 49 -35.72 -7.07 6.16
CA PRO A 49 -37.07 -6.78 6.57
C PRO A 49 -37.06 -5.60 7.55
N THR A 50 -37.93 -4.65 7.29
CA THR A 50 -38.09 -3.45 8.10
C THR A 50 -39.52 -3.32 8.62
N ARG A 51 -39.69 -2.67 9.80
CA ARG A 51 -40.95 -2.30 10.39
C ARG A 51 -41.07 -0.78 10.42
N GLY A 52 -42.24 -0.26 10.10
CA GLY A 52 -42.50 1.17 10.05
C GLY A 52 -41.63 1.90 9.01
N ARG A 53 -41.05 3.03 9.40
CA ARG A 53 -40.28 3.92 8.50
C ARG A 53 -38.78 3.55 8.37
N GLY A 54 -38.46 2.26 8.21
CA GLY A 54 -37.08 1.83 7.97
C GLY A 54 -36.34 1.32 9.22
N TYR A 55 -37.03 0.96 10.29
CA TYR A 55 -36.42 0.26 11.42
C TYR A 55 -36.31 -1.23 11.12
N LEU A 56 -35.16 -1.82 11.43
CA LEU A 56 -34.89 -3.24 11.19
C LEU A 56 -35.81 -4.13 12.01
N ASP A 57 -36.40 -5.14 11.36
CA ASP A 57 -37.09 -6.23 12.03
C ASP A 57 -36.08 -7.31 12.39
N ILE A 58 -35.48 -7.21 13.57
CA ILE A 58 -34.29 -7.98 13.98
C ILE A 58 -34.55 -9.48 13.87
N ASP A 59 -35.70 -9.97 14.26
CA ASP A 59 -36.00 -11.43 14.24
C ASP A 59 -36.10 -11.98 12.83
N LYS A 60 -36.73 -11.23 11.93
CA LYS A 60 -36.87 -11.65 10.53
C LYS A 60 -35.61 -11.43 9.72
N ALA A 61 -34.72 -10.53 10.18
CA ALA A 61 -33.47 -10.25 9.51
C ALA A 61 -32.38 -11.30 9.80
N GLU A 62 -32.45 -12.03 10.93
CA GLU A 62 -31.39 -12.96 11.37
C GLU A 62 -30.92 -13.97 10.28
N PRO A 63 -31.79 -14.67 9.53
CA PRO A 63 -31.35 -15.57 8.46
C PRO A 63 -30.60 -14.83 7.34
N LEU A 64 -31.14 -13.67 6.91
CA LEU A 64 -30.53 -12.87 5.84
C LEU A 64 -29.20 -12.23 6.29
N LEU A 65 -29.07 -11.88 7.58
CA LEU A 65 -27.80 -11.42 8.13
C LEU A 65 -26.74 -12.52 8.08
N ARG A 66 -27.13 -13.78 8.35
CA ARG A 66 -26.18 -14.89 8.24
C ARG A 66 -25.73 -15.12 6.80
N ASP A 67 -26.64 -15.10 5.85
CA ASP A 67 -26.32 -15.25 4.42
C ASP A 67 -25.44 -14.08 3.93
N ALA A 68 -25.76 -12.86 4.34
CA ALA A 68 -24.94 -11.68 4.04
C ALA A 68 -23.54 -11.78 4.62
N ALA A 69 -23.38 -12.28 5.85
CA ALA A 69 -22.08 -12.47 6.47
C ALA A 69 -21.21 -13.47 5.74
N ILE A 70 -21.81 -14.57 5.24
CA ILE A 70 -21.06 -15.56 4.45
C ILE A 70 -20.62 -14.94 3.14
N LEU A 71 -21.57 -14.45 2.33
CA LEU A 71 -21.31 -13.99 0.97
C LEU A 71 -20.41 -12.76 0.88
N TRP A 72 -20.56 -11.81 1.80
CA TRP A 72 -19.89 -10.50 1.72
C TRP A 72 -18.69 -10.34 2.65
N VAL A 73 -18.52 -11.25 3.62
CA VAL A 73 -17.42 -11.14 4.58
C VAL A 73 -16.62 -12.43 4.69
N ALA A 74 -17.26 -13.59 4.95
CA ALA A 74 -16.50 -14.82 5.19
C ALA A 74 -15.85 -15.36 3.93
N ASP A 75 -16.52 -15.31 2.76
CA ASP A 75 -15.98 -15.73 1.46
C ASP A 75 -14.92 -14.77 0.91
N GLU A 76 -14.83 -13.57 1.48
CA GLU A 76 -13.90 -12.52 1.11
C GLU A 76 -12.78 -12.31 2.14
N PHE A 77 -12.58 -13.28 3.05
CA PHE A 77 -11.62 -13.18 4.14
C PHE A 77 -10.91 -14.51 4.38
N ASP A 78 -9.68 -14.61 3.89
CA ASP A 78 -8.86 -15.81 4.08
C ASP A 78 -7.87 -15.62 5.23
N VAL A 79 -7.69 -16.68 6.03
CA VAL A 79 -6.76 -16.71 7.15
C VAL A 79 -5.77 -17.84 6.95
N PHE A 80 -4.50 -17.56 7.19
CA PHE A 80 -3.41 -18.50 7.05
C PHE A 80 -2.65 -18.66 8.37
N ALA A 81 -2.24 -19.89 8.68
CA ALA A 81 -1.31 -20.19 9.76
C ALA A 81 -0.14 -21.00 9.20
N ASN A 82 1.09 -20.51 9.39
CA ASN A 82 2.32 -21.12 8.84
C ASN A 82 2.22 -21.39 7.31
N GLY A 83 1.58 -20.49 6.57
CA GLY A 83 1.39 -20.59 5.12
C GLY A 83 0.29 -21.56 4.67
N LYS A 84 -0.45 -22.19 5.59
CA LYS A 84 -1.62 -23.02 5.30
C LYS A 84 -2.88 -22.25 5.60
N GLU A 85 -3.83 -22.29 4.69
CA GLU A 85 -5.15 -21.71 4.87
C GLU A 85 -5.93 -22.43 5.97
N LEU A 86 -6.55 -21.64 6.85
CA LEU A 86 -7.43 -22.14 7.90
C LEU A 86 -8.88 -22.07 7.44
N VAL A 87 -9.61 -23.15 7.65
CA VAL A 87 -11.03 -23.22 7.31
C VAL A 87 -11.87 -22.61 8.42
N VAL A 88 -12.77 -21.72 8.03
CA VAL A 88 -13.78 -21.15 8.95
C VAL A 88 -14.64 -22.26 9.53
N ASN A 89 -14.86 -22.25 10.85
CA ASN A 89 -15.86 -23.09 11.48
C ASN A 89 -17.25 -22.64 11.00
N PRO A 90 -18.17 -23.56 10.61
CA PRO A 90 -19.52 -23.20 10.17
C PRO A 90 -20.36 -22.44 11.19
N ASP A 91 -19.95 -22.39 12.46
CA ASP A 91 -20.63 -21.62 13.51
C ASP A 91 -20.25 -20.14 13.49
N LEU A 92 -20.68 -19.48 12.41
CA LEU A 92 -20.58 -18.02 12.27
C LEU A 92 -21.63 -17.36 13.16
N VAL A 93 -21.20 -16.42 14.00
CA VAL A 93 -22.11 -15.63 14.86
C VAL A 93 -22.28 -14.25 14.26
N VAL A 94 -23.53 -13.83 14.07
CA VAL A 94 -23.86 -12.52 13.50
C VAL A 94 -24.72 -11.71 14.44
N ARG A 95 -24.56 -10.41 14.39
CA ARG A 95 -25.31 -9.47 15.20
C ARG A 95 -25.42 -8.11 14.49
N VAL A 96 -26.43 -7.33 14.84
CA VAL A 96 -26.51 -5.91 14.50
C VAL A 96 -26.30 -5.06 15.74
N SER A 97 -25.71 -3.89 15.56
CA SER A 97 -25.35 -2.98 16.65
C SER A 97 -25.76 -1.54 16.35
N LEU A 98 -25.91 -0.78 17.42
CA LEU A 98 -26.11 0.66 17.32
C LEU A 98 -24.83 1.38 16.86
N PRO A 99 -24.93 2.52 16.17
CA PRO A 99 -23.75 3.28 15.71
C PRO A 99 -22.78 3.69 16.83
N ALA A 100 -23.30 3.91 18.04
CA ALA A 100 -22.52 4.32 19.21
C ALA A 100 -21.92 3.15 20.01
N ASP A 101 -22.07 1.91 19.53
CA ASP A 101 -21.57 0.72 20.22
C ASP A 101 -20.04 0.66 20.21
N ARG A 102 -19.43 0.45 21.38
CA ARG A 102 -18.00 0.36 21.61
C ARG A 102 -17.50 -1.03 21.99
N SER A 103 -18.32 -2.05 21.82
CA SER A 103 -17.96 -3.41 22.23
C SER A 103 -16.72 -3.97 21.51
N PHE A 104 -16.36 -3.41 20.34
CA PHE A 104 -15.16 -3.79 19.57
C PHE A 104 -13.88 -3.04 19.99
N ASP A 105 -13.90 -2.35 21.13
CA ASP A 105 -12.69 -1.70 21.66
C ASP A 105 -11.74 -2.72 22.31
N SER A 106 -12.22 -3.93 22.70
CA SER A 106 -11.39 -5.05 23.15
C SER A 106 -11.99 -6.40 22.74
N ALA A 107 -11.15 -7.46 22.67
CA ALA A 107 -11.61 -8.81 22.33
C ALA A 107 -12.53 -9.41 23.41
N GLU A 108 -12.30 -9.09 24.67
CA GLU A 108 -13.14 -9.54 25.80
C GLU A 108 -14.55 -8.93 25.70
N THR A 109 -14.64 -7.61 25.50
CA THR A 109 -15.92 -6.92 25.33
C THR A 109 -16.63 -7.36 24.08
N ALA A 110 -15.94 -7.57 22.95
CA ALA A 110 -16.50 -8.08 21.71
C ALA A 110 -17.09 -9.47 21.89
N THR A 111 -16.35 -10.40 22.51
CA THR A 111 -16.82 -11.76 22.79
C THR A 111 -18.08 -11.75 23.68
N ALA A 112 -18.04 -11.02 24.78
CA ALA A 112 -19.18 -10.89 25.68
C ALA A 112 -20.41 -10.26 25.01
N TYR A 113 -20.16 -9.34 24.07
CA TYR A 113 -21.20 -8.66 23.34
C TYR A 113 -21.86 -9.55 22.27
N MET A 114 -21.08 -10.33 21.53
CA MET A 114 -21.60 -11.23 20.49
C MET A 114 -22.53 -12.31 21.04
N THR A 115 -22.42 -12.67 22.34
CA THR A 115 -23.29 -13.65 22.98
C THR A 115 -24.65 -13.07 23.43
N LYS A 116 -24.79 -11.74 23.51
CA LYS A 116 -25.99 -11.08 23.95
C LYS A 116 -26.97 -10.83 22.80
N LYS A 117 -28.21 -11.27 22.88
CA LYS A 117 -29.24 -10.91 21.90
C LYS A 117 -29.69 -9.45 22.09
N LEU A 118 -29.86 -8.74 20.98
CA LEU A 118 -30.49 -7.41 21.01
C LEU A 118 -31.98 -7.55 21.29
N SER A 119 -32.56 -6.64 22.06
CA SER A 119 -34.01 -6.67 22.32
C SER A 119 -34.81 -6.44 21.03
N HIS A 120 -35.89 -7.22 20.85
CA HIS A 120 -36.80 -7.09 19.72
C HIS A 120 -37.44 -5.69 19.61
N GLU A 121 -37.53 -4.96 20.74
CA GLU A 121 -38.12 -3.61 20.81
C GLU A 121 -37.13 -2.53 20.38
N THR A 122 -35.85 -2.86 20.18
CA THR A 122 -34.85 -1.87 19.83
C THR A 122 -35.16 -1.24 18.46
N LEU A 123 -35.30 0.09 18.47
CA LEU A 123 -35.52 0.87 17.25
C LEU A 123 -34.18 1.15 16.58
N LEU A 124 -33.77 0.27 15.68
CA LEU A 124 -32.52 0.37 14.93
C LEU A 124 -32.84 0.72 13.47
N TYR A 125 -32.48 1.94 13.06
CA TYR A 125 -32.61 2.34 11.65
C TYR A 125 -31.58 1.59 10.81
N TRP A 126 -32.03 0.80 9.80
CA TRP A 126 -31.17 -0.17 9.11
C TRP A 126 -29.94 0.45 8.42
N ARG A 127 -30.06 1.68 7.88
CA ARG A 127 -28.92 2.38 7.24
C ARG A 127 -27.87 2.89 8.21
N GLN A 128 -28.19 2.99 9.48
CA GLN A 128 -27.26 3.41 10.52
C GLN A 128 -26.77 2.23 11.36
N ALA A 129 -27.32 1.04 11.13
CA ALA A 129 -26.93 -0.16 11.83
C ALA A 129 -25.51 -0.56 11.49
N LEU A 130 -24.75 -1.01 12.49
CA LEU A 130 -23.51 -1.72 12.31
C LEU A 130 -23.81 -3.22 12.24
N PHE A 131 -23.06 -3.91 11.42
CA PHE A 131 -23.14 -5.35 11.24
C PHE A 131 -21.88 -5.99 11.80
N ASP A 132 -22.05 -6.81 12.82
CA ASP A 132 -21.01 -7.48 13.57
C ASP A 132 -21.02 -8.97 13.26
N ILE A 133 -19.85 -9.49 12.94
CA ILE A 133 -19.63 -10.88 12.52
C ILE A 133 -18.48 -11.43 13.33
N GLN A 134 -18.68 -12.61 13.93
CA GLN A 134 -17.60 -13.38 14.55
C GLN A 134 -17.37 -14.64 13.77
N MET A 135 -16.15 -14.83 13.32
CA MET A 135 -15.63 -16.04 12.66
C MET A 135 -14.64 -16.70 13.60
N THR A 136 -14.67 -18.03 13.68
CA THR A 136 -13.75 -18.80 14.50
C THR A 136 -13.02 -19.81 13.63
N TYR A 137 -11.70 -19.70 13.56
CA TYR A 137 -10.84 -20.59 12.83
C TYR A 137 -10.18 -21.56 13.82
N ARG A 138 -10.47 -22.86 13.69
CA ARG A 138 -9.87 -23.88 14.56
C ARG A 138 -8.46 -24.22 14.12
N MET A 139 -7.56 -24.32 15.07
CA MET A 139 -6.18 -24.74 14.85
C MET A 139 -6.04 -26.21 15.29
N ASP A 140 -5.77 -27.09 14.32
CA ASP A 140 -5.47 -28.49 14.62
C ASP A 140 -4.07 -28.63 15.20
N SER A 141 -3.83 -29.73 15.94
CA SER A 141 -2.51 -30.05 16.51
C SER A 141 -1.40 -30.10 15.46
N ASN A 142 -1.70 -30.46 14.22
CA ASN A 142 -0.77 -30.45 13.09
C ASN A 142 -0.42 -29.03 12.59
N THR A 143 -1.28 -28.05 12.85
CA THR A 143 -1.03 -26.64 12.53
C THR A 143 -0.15 -25.98 13.59
N LEU A 144 -0.22 -26.51 14.84
CA LEU A 144 0.56 -26.04 15.98
C LEU A 144 1.94 -26.72 16.08
N SER A 145 2.12 -27.92 15.49
CA SER A 145 3.34 -28.72 15.60
C SER A 145 4.22 -28.71 14.36
N ALA A 146 4.50 -27.55 13.81
CA ALA A 146 5.60 -27.43 12.86
C ALA A 146 6.89 -27.12 13.66
N ASN A 147 7.55 -28.15 14.12
CA ASN A 147 8.79 -28.22 14.90
C ASN A 147 8.65 -27.99 16.41
N ASP A 148 9.27 -28.92 17.18
CA ASP A 148 9.29 -29.07 18.63
C ASP A 148 10.01 -27.95 19.42
N ASP A 149 10.33 -26.82 18.79
CA ASP A 149 10.89 -25.65 19.46
C ASP A 149 9.88 -24.49 19.37
N GLU A 150 9.40 -24.00 20.49
CA GLU A 150 8.66 -22.76 20.86
C GLU A 150 8.42 -21.68 19.78
N GLU A 151 8.43 -21.99 18.50
CA GLU A 151 8.27 -21.01 17.44
C GLU A 151 6.80 -20.57 17.36
N ALA A 152 6.54 -19.28 17.57
CA ALA A 152 5.22 -18.70 17.51
C ALA A 152 4.56 -18.99 16.15
N VAL A 153 3.28 -19.37 16.15
CA VAL A 153 2.51 -19.57 14.91
C VAL A 153 2.46 -18.27 14.12
N ARG A 154 2.83 -18.31 12.85
CA ARG A 154 2.81 -17.15 11.94
C ARG A 154 1.46 -17.06 11.29
N PHE A 155 0.72 -16.02 11.62
CA PHE A 155 -0.56 -15.74 11.02
C PHE A 155 -0.44 -14.74 9.88
N ALA A 156 -1.26 -14.95 8.84
CA ALA A 156 -1.48 -13.98 7.79
C ALA A 156 -2.96 -13.98 7.41
N ILE A 157 -3.42 -12.86 6.88
CA ILE A 157 -4.78 -12.71 6.36
C ILE A 157 -4.74 -12.14 4.95
N ASP A 158 -5.74 -12.48 4.16
CA ASP A 158 -6.08 -11.78 2.92
C ASP A 158 -7.51 -11.27 3.03
N SER A 159 -7.66 -9.95 3.14
CA SER A 159 -8.95 -9.28 3.29
C SER A 159 -9.33 -8.58 2.00
N ARG A 160 -10.35 -9.08 1.33
CA ARG A 160 -10.92 -8.50 0.10
C ARG A 160 -12.14 -7.61 0.38
N LEU A 161 -12.28 -7.08 1.60
CA LEU A 161 -13.39 -6.22 2.01
C LEU A 161 -13.41 -4.86 1.28
N GLY A 162 -12.40 -4.56 0.47
CA GLY A 162 -12.36 -3.35 -0.36
C GLY A 162 -13.57 -3.15 -1.26
N HIS A 163 -14.25 -4.23 -1.66
CA HIS A 163 -15.44 -4.21 -2.52
C HIS A 163 -16.71 -3.67 -1.84
N LEU A 164 -16.72 -3.53 -0.50
CA LEU A 164 -17.89 -3.09 0.26
C LEU A 164 -18.31 -1.64 -0.03
N GLY A 165 -17.40 -0.80 -0.54
CA GLY A 165 -17.66 0.59 -0.88
C GLY A 165 -16.78 1.10 -2.02
N GLN A 166 -17.04 2.34 -2.49
CA GLN A 166 -16.15 3.01 -3.45
C GLN A 166 -14.77 3.28 -2.82
N ARG A 167 -14.77 3.61 -1.52
CA ARG A 167 -13.57 3.76 -0.69
C ARG A 167 -13.83 3.04 0.63
N THR A 168 -13.16 1.91 0.81
CA THR A 168 -13.21 1.15 2.06
C THR A 168 -11.91 1.38 2.82
N SER A 169 -11.99 1.83 4.07
CA SER A 169 -10.86 1.88 5.01
C SER A 169 -11.08 0.84 6.11
N THR A 170 -10.04 0.09 6.43
CA THR A 170 -10.09 -0.98 7.42
C THR A 170 -9.08 -0.72 8.52
N ALA A 171 -9.55 -0.60 9.76
CA ALA A 171 -8.72 -0.63 10.95
C ALA A 171 -8.71 -2.06 11.52
N LEU A 172 -7.53 -2.67 11.60
CA LEU A 172 -7.35 -4.01 12.12
C LEU A 172 -6.48 -3.99 13.37
N THR A 173 -6.92 -4.69 14.41
CA THR A 173 -6.15 -4.95 15.62
C THR A 173 -5.95 -6.46 15.74
N PHE A 174 -4.70 -6.90 15.82
CA PHE A 174 -4.33 -8.28 16.13
C PHE A 174 -3.77 -8.38 17.54
N ILE A 175 -4.32 -9.29 18.33
CA ILE A 175 -3.90 -9.58 19.71
C ILE A 175 -3.32 -11.00 19.73
N ASN A 176 -2.02 -11.11 19.98
CA ASN A 176 -1.37 -12.41 20.05
C ASN A 176 -1.61 -13.10 21.41
N ARG A 177 -1.16 -14.34 21.55
CA ARG A 177 -1.28 -15.15 22.78
C ARG A 177 -0.62 -14.53 24.02
N TYR A 178 0.29 -13.56 23.81
CA TYR A 178 0.99 -12.85 24.89
C TYR A 178 0.29 -11.53 25.25
N SER A 179 -0.90 -11.28 24.70
CA SER A 179 -1.67 -10.02 24.85
C SER A 179 -0.95 -8.79 24.30
N GLU A 180 -0.06 -8.98 23.33
CA GLU A 180 0.52 -7.87 22.59
C GLU A 180 -0.40 -7.47 21.46
N GLU A 181 -0.60 -6.18 21.28
CA GLU A 181 -1.51 -5.62 20.27
C GLU A 181 -0.72 -5.04 19.09
N PHE A 182 -1.13 -5.42 17.88
CA PHE A 182 -0.58 -4.93 16.62
C PHE A 182 -1.69 -4.25 15.84
N TYR A 183 -1.44 -3.02 15.41
CA TYR A 183 -2.41 -2.18 14.71
C TYR A 183 -2.05 -2.02 13.25
N TYR A 184 -3.05 -2.14 12.37
CA TYR A 184 -2.92 -1.99 10.93
C TYR A 184 -4.08 -1.13 10.43
N ASP A 185 -3.76 -0.15 9.57
CA ASP A 185 -4.75 0.66 8.87
C ASP A 185 -4.49 0.58 7.37
N PHE A 186 -5.49 0.17 6.59
CA PHE A 186 -5.35 0.04 5.15
C PHE A 186 -6.62 0.43 4.41
N ALA A 187 -6.46 0.81 3.14
CA ALA A 187 -7.54 1.11 2.21
C ALA A 187 -7.68 -0.01 1.18
N GLY A 188 -8.93 -0.34 0.84
CA GLY A 188 -9.23 -1.35 -0.18
C GLY A 188 -8.86 -2.77 0.25
N SER A 189 -8.24 -3.52 -0.67
CA SER A 189 -7.80 -4.91 -0.49
C SER A 189 -6.27 -4.98 -0.57
N PRO A 190 -5.58 -5.07 0.58
CA PRO A 190 -4.12 -4.94 0.63
C PRO A 190 -3.38 -6.20 0.12
N GLY A 191 -4.09 -7.31 -0.14
CA GLY A 191 -3.52 -8.63 -0.34
C GLY A 191 -3.07 -9.28 0.96
N LEU A 192 -2.11 -10.21 0.89
CA LEU A 192 -1.66 -10.99 2.03
C LEU A 192 -0.93 -10.11 3.06
N LEU A 193 -1.53 -9.96 4.25
CA LEU A 193 -1.00 -9.20 5.38
C LEU A 193 -0.50 -10.15 6.47
N LEU A 194 0.79 -10.07 6.82
CA LEU A 194 1.37 -10.82 7.94
C LEU A 194 0.98 -10.16 9.27
N LEU A 195 0.45 -10.97 10.20
CA LEU A 195 0.13 -10.54 11.55
C LEU A 195 1.34 -10.77 12.47
N ALA A 196 1.74 -9.75 13.23
CA ALA A 196 2.93 -9.75 14.09
C ALA A 196 4.20 -10.28 13.38
N PRO A 197 4.64 -9.66 12.27
CA PRO A 197 5.83 -10.11 11.56
C PRO A 197 7.08 -9.88 12.42
N ASP A 198 8.03 -10.80 12.36
CA ASP A 198 9.37 -10.62 12.95
C ASP A 198 10.14 -9.50 12.23
N TRP A 199 11.01 -8.81 12.94
CA TRP A 199 11.79 -7.70 12.38
C TRP A 199 12.60 -8.07 11.13
N TYR A 200 13.13 -9.31 11.05
CA TYR A 200 13.90 -9.76 9.88
C TYR A 200 13.01 -10.04 8.66
N GLN A 201 11.74 -10.42 8.86
CA GLN A 201 10.76 -10.58 7.78
C GLN A 201 10.41 -9.22 7.19
N VAL A 202 10.16 -8.24 8.07
CA VAL A 202 9.96 -6.85 7.66
C VAL A 202 11.19 -6.33 6.92
N ALA A 203 12.39 -6.53 7.46
CA ALA A 203 13.64 -6.08 6.82
C ALA A 203 13.79 -6.67 5.41
N THR A 204 13.65 -7.98 5.26
CA THR A 204 13.82 -8.66 3.97
C THR A 204 12.77 -8.24 2.95
N GLU A 205 11.51 -8.12 3.35
CA GLU A 205 10.43 -7.67 2.47
C GLU A 205 10.65 -6.23 2.01
N PHE A 206 11.04 -5.33 2.91
CA PHE A 206 11.27 -3.94 2.55
C PHE A 206 12.55 -3.73 1.76
N ILE A 207 13.62 -4.51 1.98
CA ILE A 207 14.79 -4.52 1.10
C ILE A 207 14.38 -4.92 -0.33
N LYS A 208 13.61 -6.00 -0.48
CA LYS A 208 13.09 -6.43 -1.78
C LYS A 208 12.27 -5.34 -2.46
N ARG A 209 11.34 -4.69 -1.73
CA ARG A 209 10.52 -3.58 -2.24
C ARG A 209 11.36 -2.39 -2.66
N GLY A 210 12.40 -2.05 -1.90
CA GLY A 210 13.34 -0.98 -2.27
C GLY A 210 14.09 -1.27 -3.57
N VAL A 211 14.55 -2.51 -3.78
CA VAL A 211 15.17 -2.93 -5.05
C VAL A 211 14.17 -2.81 -6.21
N ILE A 212 12.97 -3.36 -6.04
CA ILE A 212 11.90 -3.34 -7.07
C ILE A 212 11.53 -1.89 -7.41
N HIS A 213 11.39 -1.01 -6.42
CA HIS A 213 11.07 0.41 -6.60
C HIS A 213 12.01 1.11 -7.59
N ILE A 214 13.32 0.87 -7.49
CA ILE A 214 14.30 1.43 -8.42
C ILE A 214 14.15 0.86 -9.83
N TRP A 215 13.81 -0.42 -9.96
CA TRP A 215 13.72 -1.08 -11.26
C TRP A 215 12.40 -0.80 -11.98
N GLU A 216 11.32 -0.56 -11.27
CA GLU A 216 10.01 -0.21 -11.82
C GLU A 216 9.85 1.31 -12.04
N GLY A 217 10.59 2.13 -11.31
CA GLY A 217 10.57 3.59 -11.42
C GLY A 217 11.33 4.08 -12.66
N ILE A 218 10.65 4.35 -13.77
CA ILE A 218 11.26 4.88 -15.00
C ILE A 218 11.96 6.23 -14.74
N ASP A 219 11.43 7.05 -13.84
CA ASP A 219 12.02 8.31 -13.37
C ASP A 219 13.38 8.10 -12.74
N HIS A 220 13.50 7.12 -11.83
CA HIS A 220 14.76 6.74 -11.20
C HIS A 220 15.76 6.22 -12.22
N LEU A 221 15.30 5.38 -13.15
CA LEU A 221 16.17 4.83 -14.20
C LEU A 221 16.71 5.94 -15.11
N LEU A 222 15.87 6.86 -15.59
CA LEU A 222 16.28 7.96 -16.46
C LEU A 222 17.17 8.97 -15.73
N PHE A 223 16.82 9.33 -14.49
CA PHE A 223 17.62 10.21 -13.66
C PHE A 223 19.01 9.62 -13.39
N LEU A 224 19.07 8.37 -12.91
CA LEU A 224 20.31 7.69 -12.60
C LEU A 224 21.16 7.48 -13.87
N PHE A 225 20.55 7.16 -15.01
CA PHE A 225 21.23 7.07 -16.28
C PHE A 225 21.90 8.39 -16.67
N CYS A 226 21.21 9.52 -16.57
CA CYS A 226 21.80 10.84 -16.81
C CYS A 226 22.93 11.16 -15.83
N LEU A 227 22.80 10.73 -14.59
CA LEU A 227 23.79 10.96 -13.55
C LEU A 227 25.09 10.18 -13.84
N ILE A 228 24.97 8.92 -14.31
CA ILE A 228 26.09 8.01 -14.58
C ILE A 228 26.81 8.36 -15.87
N LEU A 229 26.07 8.74 -16.91
CA LEU A 229 26.51 8.82 -18.30
C LEU A 229 27.86 9.56 -18.50
N PRO A 230 28.15 10.72 -17.85
CA PRO A 230 29.42 11.41 -18.01
C PRO A 230 30.49 11.04 -16.96
N ILE A 231 30.15 10.27 -15.91
CA ILE A 231 31.05 9.96 -14.80
C ILE A 231 31.78 8.65 -15.07
N ARG A 232 33.14 8.74 -15.21
CA ARG A 232 33.97 7.58 -15.45
C ARG A 232 34.68 7.05 -14.19
N GLN A 233 34.56 7.75 -13.05
CA GLN A 233 35.26 7.40 -11.81
C GLN A 233 34.27 6.77 -10.82
N LEU A 234 34.40 5.47 -10.56
CA LEU A 234 33.52 4.70 -9.66
C LEU A 234 33.39 5.32 -8.26
N GLY A 235 34.48 5.83 -7.69
CA GLY A 235 34.44 6.45 -6.36
C GLY A 235 33.55 7.71 -6.31
N ARG A 236 33.58 8.56 -7.36
CA ARG A 236 32.69 9.72 -7.45
C ARG A 236 31.25 9.32 -7.63
N LEU A 237 31.02 8.30 -8.43
CA LEU A 237 29.68 7.79 -8.71
C LEU A 237 29.02 7.24 -7.45
N PHE A 238 29.76 6.48 -6.65
CA PHE A 238 29.30 6.00 -5.35
C PHE A 238 28.79 7.15 -4.47
N TRP A 239 29.60 8.20 -4.26
CA TRP A 239 29.21 9.34 -3.44
C TRP A 239 27.99 10.09 -3.97
N VAL A 240 27.82 10.15 -5.28
CA VAL A 240 26.67 10.83 -5.89
C VAL A 240 25.40 10.02 -5.66
N ILE A 241 25.47 8.69 -5.80
CA ILE A 241 24.35 7.77 -5.58
C ILE A 241 23.95 7.79 -4.08
N THR A 242 24.93 7.64 -3.17
CA THR A 242 24.66 7.69 -1.74
C THR A 242 24.08 9.04 -1.30
N ALA A 243 24.52 10.16 -1.89
CA ALA A 243 23.92 11.47 -1.63
C ALA A 243 22.45 11.52 -2.06
N PHE A 244 22.09 10.92 -3.20
CA PHE A 244 20.71 10.79 -3.64
C PHE A 244 19.90 9.95 -2.64
N THR A 245 20.40 8.77 -2.23
CA THR A 245 19.73 7.90 -1.25
C THR A 245 19.54 8.61 0.09
N ILE A 246 20.51 9.39 0.56
CA ILE A 246 20.38 10.18 1.80
C ILE A 246 19.24 11.20 1.65
N GLY A 247 19.22 11.98 0.56
CA GLY A 247 18.14 12.95 0.32
C GLY A 247 16.77 12.27 0.27
N HIS A 248 16.68 11.17 -0.47
CA HIS A 248 15.46 10.35 -0.59
C HIS A 248 15.00 9.83 0.79
N SER A 249 15.92 9.32 1.60
CA SER A 249 15.62 8.80 2.94
C SER A 249 15.09 9.88 3.89
N ILE A 250 15.62 11.10 3.83
CA ILE A 250 15.17 12.22 4.68
C ILE A 250 13.71 12.55 4.40
N THR A 251 13.33 12.67 3.13
CA THR A 251 11.95 13.01 2.77
C THR A 251 10.99 11.84 2.97
N LEU A 252 11.45 10.60 2.72
CA LEU A 252 10.68 9.40 3.01
C LEU A 252 10.37 9.27 4.50
N LEU A 253 11.36 9.50 5.37
CA LEU A 253 11.17 9.51 6.83
C LEU A 253 10.23 10.63 7.27
N SER A 254 10.39 11.83 6.71
CA SER A 254 9.50 12.97 6.99
C SER A 254 8.06 12.64 6.63
N ALA A 255 7.87 11.95 5.51
CA ALA A 255 6.58 11.46 5.04
C ALA A 255 5.96 10.44 6.00
N ALA A 256 6.72 9.43 6.40
CA ALA A 256 6.28 8.41 7.34
C ALA A 256 5.90 8.97 8.72
N LEU A 257 6.49 10.10 9.10
CA LEU A 257 6.18 10.84 10.34
C LEU A 257 5.02 11.84 10.19
N GLY A 258 4.36 11.89 9.01
CA GLY A 258 3.22 12.77 8.76
C GLY A 258 3.58 14.23 8.42
N PHE A 259 4.85 14.54 8.15
CA PHE A 259 5.29 15.88 7.73
C PHE A 259 5.11 16.11 6.21
N ILE A 260 3.98 15.69 5.67
CA ILE A 260 3.61 15.94 4.26
C ILE A 260 2.39 16.85 4.22
N PRO A 261 2.36 17.84 3.31
CA PRO A 261 1.16 18.62 3.09
C PRO A 261 0.01 17.73 2.57
N ASP A 262 -1.11 17.72 3.30
CA ASP A 262 -2.34 17.00 2.88
C ASP A 262 -3.17 17.92 1.97
N VAL A 263 -2.66 18.15 0.75
CA VAL A 263 -3.32 18.97 -0.26
C VAL A 263 -3.33 18.25 -1.61
N ILE A 264 -4.44 18.32 -2.32
CA ILE A 264 -4.72 17.53 -3.52
C ILE A 264 -3.71 17.77 -4.66
N TRP A 265 -3.17 18.98 -4.78
CA TRP A 265 -2.22 19.36 -5.83
C TRP A 265 -0.76 18.95 -5.53
N PHE A 266 -0.42 18.58 -4.29
CA PHE A 266 0.96 18.29 -3.88
C PHE A 266 1.59 17.10 -4.63
N PRO A 267 0.91 15.95 -4.83
CA PRO A 267 1.45 14.85 -5.64
C PRO A 267 1.83 15.30 -7.05
N SER A 268 0.95 16.02 -7.75
CA SER A 268 1.20 16.50 -9.11
C SER A 268 2.36 17.51 -9.16
N LEU A 269 2.54 18.33 -8.12
CA LEU A 269 3.70 19.22 -8.01
C LEU A 269 5.00 18.40 -7.89
N ILE A 270 5.03 17.40 -7.04
CA ILE A 270 6.23 16.55 -6.85
C ILE A 270 6.59 15.82 -8.15
N GLU A 271 5.61 15.28 -8.88
CA GLU A 271 5.86 14.65 -10.18
C GLU A 271 6.41 15.64 -11.23
N CYS A 272 5.92 16.89 -11.25
CA CYS A 272 6.51 17.95 -12.05
C CYS A 272 7.97 18.20 -11.69
N LEU A 273 8.30 18.26 -10.40
CA LEU A 273 9.66 18.50 -9.92
C LEU A 273 10.59 17.31 -10.22
N ILE A 274 10.09 16.07 -10.16
CA ILE A 274 10.81 14.86 -10.56
C ILE A 274 11.16 14.93 -12.06
N ALA A 275 10.16 15.18 -12.93
CA ALA A 275 10.39 15.32 -14.36
C ALA A 275 11.38 16.46 -14.68
N LEU A 276 11.24 17.61 -14.00
CA LEU A 276 12.16 18.74 -14.12
C LEU A 276 13.59 18.38 -13.71
N SER A 277 13.78 17.58 -12.67
CA SER A 277 15.10 17.13 -12.21
C SER A 277 15.84 16.34 -13.29
N ILE A 278 15.12 15.47 -14.02
CA ILE A 278 15.67 14.70 -15.14
C ILE A 278 16.08 15.62 -16.29
N VAL A 279 15.22 16.61 -16.63
CA VAL A 279 15.57 17.62 -17.65
C VAL A 279 16.82 18.40 -17.26
N VAL A 280 16.93 18.86 -16.01
CA VAL A 280 18.11 19.60 -15.52
C VAL A 280 19.37 18.75 -15.61
N MET A 281 19.32 17.47 -15.23
CA MET A 281 20.46 16.56 -15.32
C MET A 281 20.88 16.29 -16.77
N ALA A 282 19.92 16.12 -17.65
CA ALA A 282 20.20 15.94 -19.09
C ALA A 282 20.83 17.19 -19.71
N LEU A 283 20.36 18.38 -19.34
CA LEU A 283 20.94 19.66 -19.78
C LEU A 283 22.36 19.87 -19.21
N ASP A 284 22.62 19.51 -17.93
CA ASP A 284 23.95 19.57 -17.34
C ASP A 284 24.95 18.68 -18.12
N ASN A 285 24.52 17.52 -18.59
CA ASN A 285 25.33 16.65 -19.46
C ASN A 285 25.64 17.29 -20.81
N ILE A 286 24.66 17.94 -21.44
CA ILE A 286 24.84 18.63 -22.73
C ILE A 286 25.78 19.83 -22.58
N LEU A 287 25.66 20.60 -21.52
CA LEU A 287 26.47 21.80 -21.26
C LEU A 287 27.87 21.49 -20.75
N GLY A 288 28.09 20.32 -20.16
CA GLY A 288 29.40 19.83 -19.77
C GLY A 288 30.11 20.55 -18.62
N LYS A 289 29.37 21.29 -17.74
CA LYS A 289 30.02 22.31 -16.88
C LYS A 289 30.21 21.95 -15.39
N HIS A 290 29.53 20.94 -14.82
CA HIS A 290 29.41 20.87 -13.34
C HIS A 290 29.76 19.53 -12.68
N TYR A 291 30.65 18.73 -13.20
CA TYR A 291 31.03 17.41 -12.66
C TYR A 291 31.41 17.38 -11.17
N GLN A 292 31.94 18.47 -10.62
CA GLN A 292 32.39 18.52 -9.23
C GLN A 292 31.24 18.65 -8.22
N ARG A 293 30.06 19.19 -8.63
CA ARG A 293 28.92 19.47 -7.76
C ARG A 293 27.76 18.46 -7.91
N ARG A 294 27.96 17.40 -8.65
CA ARG A 294 26.89 16.41 -8.93
C ARG A 294 26.34 15.71 -7.68
N TRP A 295 27.15 15.57 -6.64
CA TRP A 295 26.67 15.05 -5.38
C TRP A 295 25.58 15.94 -4.77
N LEU A 296 25.70 17.27 -4.94
CA LEU A 296 24.67 18.21 -4.47
C LEU A 296 23.37 18.08 -5.29
N PHE A 297 23.46 17.89 -6.61
CA PHE A 297 22.28 17.56 -7.42
C PHE A 297 21.67 16.23 -6.98
N GLY A 298 22.49 15.20 -6.71
CA GLY A 298 22.02 13.94 -6.15
C GLY A 298 21.22 14.14 -4.89
N LEU A 299 21.78 14.88 -3.91
CA LEU A 299 21.10 15.17 -2.65
C LEU A 299 19.79 15.93 -2.84
N CYS A 300 19.82 17.06 -3.58
CA CYS A 300 18.63 17.90 -3.79
C CYS A 300 17.51 17.17 -4.52
N PHE A 301 17.87 16.41 -5.56
CA PHE A 301 16.87 15.66 -6.33
C PHE A 301 16.42 14.41 -5.59
N GLY A 302 17.29 13.79 -4.77
CA GLY A 302 16.88 12.74 -3.85
C GLY A 302 15.79 13.20 -2.90
N LEU A 303 15.89 14.41 -2.34
CA LEU A 303 14.84 15.01 -1.50
C LEU A 303 13.49 15.10 -2.25
N ILE A 304 13.50 15.48 -3.53
CA ILE A 304 12.28 15.58 -4.34
C ILE A 304 11.70 14.18 -4.61
N HIS A 305 12.54 13.23 -5.07
CA HIS A 305 12.10 11.89 -5.41
C HIS A 305 11.55 11.11 -4.21
N GLY A 306 12.07 11.34 -2.99
CA GLY A 306 11.56 10.71 -1.78
C GLY A 306 10.13 11.12 -1.44
N PHE A 307 9.71 12.35 -1.77
CA PHE A 307 8.30 12.73 -1.65
C PHE A 307 7.41 12.03 -2.68
N GLY A 308 7.90 11.74 -3.88
CA GLY A 308 7.11 11.03 -4.91
C GLY A 308 6.67 9.64 -4.47
N PHE A 309 7.53 8.90 -3.78
CA PHE A 309 7.20 7.57 -3.27
C PHE A 309 6.38 7.60 -1.97
N SER A 310 6.36 8.71 -1.25
CA SER A 310 5.71 8.79 0.05
C SER A 310 4.22 8.46 0.04
N PHE A 311 3.53 8.73 -1.07
CA PHE A 311 2.10 8.40 -1.23
C PHE A 311 1.86 6.88 -1.35
N ALA A 312 2.72 6.17 -2.10
CA ALA A 312 2.68 4.71 -2.19
C ALA A 312 3.22 4.04 -0.92
N LEU A 313 4.11 4.72 -0.19
CA LEU A 313 4.68 4.21 1.06
C LEU A 313 3.62 4.03 2.15
N ALA A 314 2.67 4.94 2.29
CA ALA A 314 1.62 4.84 3.29
C ALA A 314 0.84 3.51 3.18
N GLU A 315 0.52 3.07 1.96
CA GLU A 315 -0.08 1.77 1.70
C GLU A 315 0.88 0.61 1.99
N THR A 316 2.17 0.83 1.81
CA THR A 316 3.19 -0.21 2.00
C THR A 316 3.58 -0.38 3.47
N LEU A 317 3.61 0.71 4.24
CA LEU A 317 4.00 0.67 5.66
C LEU A 317 3.03 -0.12 6.54
N GLN A 318 1.79 -0.34 6.11
CA GLN A 318 0.86 -1.23 6.80
C GLN A 318 1.43 -2.66 7.01
N PHE A 319 2.35 -3.11 6.15
CA PHE A 319 3.02 -4.40 6.28
C PHE A 319 4.16 -4.41 7.31
N SER A 320 4.51 -3.27 7.88
CA SER A 320 5.59 -3.16 8.86
C SER A 320 5.18 -3.52 10.28
N GLY A 321 3.86 -3.55 10.58
CA GLY A 321 3.37 -3.72 11.95
C GLY A 321 4.03 -2.73 12.91
N SER A 322 4.59 -3.22 14.02
CA SER A 322 5.32 -2.40 15.00
C SER A 322 6.74 -2.01 14.56
N HIS A 323 7.25 -2.53 13.42
CA HIS A 323 8.66 -2.39 12.99
C HIS A 323 8.89 -1.29 11.95
N LEU A 324 8.25 -0.12 12.10
CA LEU A 324 8.33 0.99 11.14
C LEU A 324 9.78 1.40 10.80
N LEU A 325 10.65 1.54 11.80
CA LEU A 325 12.05 1.91 11.58
C LEU A 325 12.81 0.85 10.79
N VAL A 326 12.55 -0.44 11.07
CA VAL A 326 13.16 -1.55 10.33
C VAL A 326 12.70 -1.53 8.87
N ALA A 327 11.42 -1.28 8.63
CA ALA A 327 10.87 -1.14 7.29
C ALA A 327 11.54 -0.01 6.50
N LEU A 328 11.64 1.18 7.10
CA LEU A 328 12.26 2.34 6.45
C LEU A 328 13.75 2.13 6.16
N VAL A 329 14.51 1.60 7.12
CA VAL A 329 15.94 1.27 6.93
C VAL A 329 16.10 0.18 5.88
N GLY A 330 15.29 -0.89 5.95
CA GLY A 330 15.30 -1.97 4.97
C GLY A 330 14.99 -1.48 3.56
N PHE A 331 13.97 -0.64 3.40
CA PHE A 331 13.63 -0.05 2.10
C PHE A 331 14.76 0.80 1.52
N ASN A 332 15.36 1.69 2.31
CA ASN A 332 16.48 2.53 1.86
C ASN A 332 17.73 1.70 1.51
N LEU A 333 18.01 0.63 2.27
CA LEU A 333 19.06 -0.32 1.92
C LEU A 333 18.75 -1.03 0.59
N GLY A 334 17.49 -1.39 0.37
CA GLY A 334 17.02 -1.95 -0.90
C GLY A 334 17.19 -0.99 -2.08
N VAL A 335 16.86 0.27 -1.90
CA VAL A 335 17.08 1.35 -2.88
C VAL A 335 18.58 1.42 -3.27
N GLU A 336 19.49 1.47 -2.27
CA GLU A 336 20.93 1.49 -2.52
C GLU A 336 21.40 0.26 -3.27
N ILE A 337 20.97 -0.94 -2.87
CA ILE A 337 21.26 -2.20 -3.56
C ILE A 337 20.73 -2.16 -4.99
N GLY A 338 19.49 -1.72 -5.21
CA GLY A 338 18.89 -1.60 -6.54
C GLY A 338 19.66 -0.68 -7.47
N GLN A 339 20.12 0.47 -6.95
CA GLN A 339 20.97 1.42 -7.68
C GLN A 339 22.34 0.82 -8.02
N LEU A 340 22.99 0.11 -7.09
CA LEU A 340 24.27 -0.55 -7.32
C LEU A 340 24.15 -1.68 -8.35
N LEU A 341 23.06 -2.45 -8.33
CA LEU A 341 22.79 -3.49 -9.35
C LEU A 341 22.58 -2.87 -10.72
N LEU A 342 21.79 -1.78 -10.81
CA LEU A 342 21.62 -1.04 -12.07
C LEU A 342 22.95 -0.49 -12.58
N LEU A 343 23.78 0.02 -11.69
CA LEU A 343 25.12 0.50 -12.02
C LEU A 343 26.00 -0.62 -12.56
N ALA A 344 26.01 -1.78 -11.89
CA ALA A 344 26.76 -2.95 -12.31
C ALA A 344 26.32 -3.47 -13.70
N ALA A 345 25.04 -3.32 -14.05
CA ALA A 345 24.52 -3.68 -15.36
C ALA A 345 24.86 -2.63 -16.44
N THR A 346 24.78 -1.34 -16.12
CA THR A 346 24.91 -0.25 -17.11
C THR A 346 26.37 0.12 -17.41
N LEU A 347 27.26 0.10 -16.40
CA LEU A 347 28.67 0.51 -16.60
C LEU A 347 29.45 -0.33 -17.64
N PRO A 348 29.36 -1.67 -17.66
CA PRO A 348 30.04 -2.45 -18.71
C PRO A 348 29.54 -2.09 -20.11
N LEU A 349 28.22 -1.84 -20.25
CA LEU A 349 27.64 -1.44 -21.54
C LEU A 349 28.14 -0.07 -21.98
N LEU A 350 28.17 0.90 -21.07
CA LEU A 350 28.74 2.23 -21.36
C LEU A 350 30.22 2.18 -21.64
N TRP A 351 30.99 1.40 -20.87
CA TRP A 351 32.43 1.22 -21.13
C TRP A 351 32.67 0.63 -22.51
N PHE A 352 31.92 -0.39 -22.91
CA PHE A 352 32.03 -1.00 -24.24
C PHE A 352 31.65 0.02 -25.33
N ALA A 353 30.57 0.76 -25.17
CA ALA A 353 30.13 1.81 -26.10
C ALA A 353 31.20 2.90 -26.25
N PHE A 354 31.78 3.38 -25.15
CA PHE A 354 32.83 4.40 -25.17
C PHE A 354 34.11 3.86 -25.84
N ARG A 355 34.46 2.59 -25.66
CA ARG A 355 35.59 1.95 -26.31
C ARG A 355 35.39 1.84 -27.82
N LEU A 356 34.19 1.52 -28.27
CA LEU A 356 33.87 1.49 -29.72
C LEU A 356 33.91 2.88 -30.37
N LEU A 357 33.65 3.92 -29.60
CA LEU A 357 33.63 5.31 -30.06
C LEU A 357 35.00 6.00 -29.90
N GLU A 358 36.00 5.31 -29.38
CA GLU A 358 37.34 5.83 -29.27
C GLU A 358 37.92 6.09 -30.69
N SER A 359 38.25 7.34 -30.98
CA SER A 359 38.71 7.78 -32.27
C SER A 359 40.09 8.41 -32.14
N ASN A 360 40.98 8.09 -33.09
CA ASN A 360 42.29 8.74 -33.20
C ASN A 360 42.23 10.15 -33.84
N ASP A 361 41.05 10.57 -34.28
CA ASP A 361 40.86 11.87 -34.91
C ASP A 361 40.60 12.96 -33.84
N GLN A 362 41.52 13.88 -33.67
CA GLN A 362 41.48 14.95 -32.67
C GLN A 362 40.37 15.96 -32.91
N ASN A 363 39.73 15.96 -34.08
CA ASN A 363 38.67 16.94 -34.43
C ASN A 363 37.25 16.46 -34.13
N LEU A 364 37.03 15.18 -33.82
CA LEU A 364 35.70 14.64 -33.59
C LEU A 364 35.66 13.88 -32.26
N ASP A 365 35.18 14.55 -31.22
CA ASP A 365 34.95 13.89 -29.92
C ASP A 365 33.62 13.12 -29.96
N ARG A 366 33.67 11.92 -30.56
CA ARG A 366 32.51 11.01 -30.70
C ARG A 366 31.90 10.61 -29.36
N GLN A 367 32.72 10.56 -28.32
CA GLN A 367 32.26 10.19 -26.98
C GLN A 367 31.38 11.32 -26.37
N ASN A 368 31.79 12.59 -26.52
CA ASN A 368 30.96 13.73 -26.09
C ASN A 368 29.68 13.82 -26.92
N LEU A 369 29.75 13.59 -28.23
CA LEU A 369 28.56 13.57 -29.07
C LEU A 369 27.58 12.48 -28.63
N PHE A 370 28.08 11.29 -28.28
CA PHE A 370 27.27 10.18 -27.76
C PHE A 370 26.56 10.57 -26.46
N VAL A 371 27.24 11.21 -25.49
CA VAL A 371 26.66 11.71 -24.26
C VAL A 371 25.59 12.76 -24.55
N ILE A 372 25.85 13.71 -25.46
CA ILE A 372 24.89 14.76 -25.84
C ILE A 372 23.64 14.15 -26.47
N VAL A 373 23.79 13.21 -27.42
CA VAL A 373 22.65 12.58 -28.09
C VAL A 373 21.78 11.81 -27.11
N LEU A 374 22.39 10.97 -26.25
CA LEU A 374 21.61 10.23 -25.26
C LEU A 374 20.92 11.16 -24.26
N SER A 375 21.63 12.19 -23.80
CA SER A 375 21.03 13.18 -22.89
C SER A 375 19.91 13.97 -23.55
N ALA A 376 20.01 14.27 -24.84
CA ALA A 376 18.93 14.93 -25.59
C ALA A 376 17.67 14.06 -25.72
N ILE A 377 17.86 12.74 -25.93
CA ILE A 377 16.73 11.79 -25.96
C ILE A 377 16.04 11.75 -24.59
N VAL A 378 16.81 11.64 -23.50
CA VAL A 378 16.25 11.65 -22.14
C VAL A 378 15.56 12.98 -21.84
N ALA A 379 16.17 14.12 -22.21
CA ALA A 379 15.56 15.43 -22.02
C ALA A 379 14.22 15.56 -22.76
N HIS A 380 14.14 15.06 -24.00
CA HIS A 380 12.90 15.05 -24.76
C HIS A 380 11.80 14.25 -24.06
N THR A 381 12.11 13.03 -23.60
CA THR A 381 11.16 12.18 -22.87
C THR A 381 10.69 12.84 -21.57
N ALA A 382 11.65 13.39 -20.80
CA ALA A 382 11.34 14.06 -19.54
C ALA A 382 10.54 15.37 -19.72
N LEU A 383 10.78 16.15 -20.80
CA LEU A 383 9.99 17.33 -21.14
C LEU A 383 8.56 16.99 -21.51
N HIS A 384 8.35 15.91 -22.25
CA HIS A 384 7.00 15.44 -22.56
C HIS A 384 6.26 15.04 -21.28
N TRP A 385 6.91 14.34 -20.37
CA TRP A 385 6.35 13.98 -19.07
C TRP A 385 6.07 15.22 -18.21
N LEU A 386 7.02 16.15 -18.12
CA LEU A 386 6.85 17.41 -17.41
C LEU A 386 5.62 18.19 -17.91
N ASN A 387 5.42 18.24 -19.23
CA ASN A 387 4.27 18.92 -19.82
C ASN A 387 2.95 18.25 -19.41
N ASN A 388 2.89 16.92 -19.39
CA ASN A 388 1.69 16.18 -18.97
C ASN A 388 1.37 16.44 -17.48
N GLN A 389 2.37 16.38 -16.61
CA GLN A 389 2.19 16.65 -15.17
C GLN A 389 1.84 18.13 -14.89
N TRP A 390 2.42 19.05 -15.68
CA TRP A 390 2.07 20.46 -15.59
C TRP A 390 0.61 20.73 -15.95
N GLN A 391 0.07 20.08 -16.97
CA GLN A 391 -1.35 20.17 -17.32
C GLN A 391 -2.25 19.69 -16.18
N LEU A 392 -1.90 18.58 -15.52
CA LEU A 392 -2.61 18.11 -14.35
C LEU A 392 -2.53 19.10 -13.19
N LEU A 393 -1.33 19.60 -12.88
CA LEU A 393 -1.11 20.57 -11.81
C LEU A 393 -1.88 21.87 -12.07
N SER A 394 -1.85 22.40 -13.30
CA SER A 394 -2.55 23.65 -13.66
C SER A 394 -4.07 23.54 -13.59
N GLY A 395 -4.62 22.32 -13.63
CA GLY A 395 -6.04 22.07 -13.46
C GLY A 395 -6.57 22.29 -12.04
N TYR A 396 -5.68 22.44 -11.06
CA TYR A 396 -6.06 22.72 -9.65
C TYR A 396 -6.13 24.22 -9.33
N PHE A 397 -5.63 25.09 -10.21
CA PHE A 397 -5.58 26.55 -10.04
C PHE A 397 -6.32 27.27 -11.15
#